data_2587b13cca93111cec9dc8427a0d1a7d
#
_entry.id   2587b13cca93111cec9dc8427a0d1a7d
#
_cell.length_a   1.000
_cell.length_b   1.000
_cell.length_c   1.000
_cell.angle_alpha   90.00
_cell.angle_beta   90.00
_cell.angle_gamma   90.00
#
_symmetry.space_group_name_H-M   'P 1'
#
loop_
_entity.id
_entity.type
_entity.pdbx_description
1 polymer ?
#
loop_
_entity_poly.entity_id
_entity_poly.type
_entity_poly.pdbx_seq_one_letter_code
_entity_poly.pdbx_strand_id
1 'polypeptide(L)'
;MNLIPVDRGSNKEKELSIEESEALCNAFMEYEQRNLILFPEGTRGNPGELLPFKRGAARFALNLNKPILPAVIYGSHKIWPKGKVFFGLPTRIKVVILEPIYPASFLSGHNPTEKEIDLAISNMTKTLEKEIKDKVLTLYE
;
A
#
# COMPACT_ATOMS: atom_id res chain seq x y z
N MET A 1 -18.04 1.44 0.56
CA MET A 1 -16.57 1.54 0.75
C MET A 1 -16.35 2.18 2.10
N ASN A 2 -15.69 1.51 3.02
CA ASN A 2 -15.38 2.07 4.34
C ASN A 2 -13.97 2.63 4.31
N LEU A 3 -13.80 3.87 4.76
CA LEU A 3 -12.50 4.51 4.93
C LEU A 3 -12.07 4.35 6.38
N ILE A 4 -10.85 3.89 6.60
CA ILE A 4 -10.26 3.78 7.92
C ILE A 4 -9.32 4.97 8.10
N PRO A 5 -9.64 5.91 9.01
CA PRO A 5 -8.75 7.02 9.30
C PRO A 5 -7.52 6.51 10.07
N VAL A 6 -6.33 6.94 9.66
CA VAL A 6 -5.06 6.57 10.32
C VAL A 6 -4.37 7.84 10.76
N ASP A 7 -3.91 7.88 12.02
CA ASP A 7 -3.16 9.02 12.56
C ASP A 7 -1.82 9.19 11.79
N ARG A 8 -1.65 10.40 11.27
CA ARG A 8 -0.41 10.85 10.60
C ARG A 8 0.34 11.92 11.39
N GLY A 9 -0.04 12.12 12.66
CA GLY A 9 0.63 13.05 13.58
C GLY A 9 0.22 14.52 13.45
N SER A 10 -0.83 14.87 12.69
CA SER A 10 -1.21 16.27 12.46
C SER A 10 -2.54 16.73 13.08
N ASN A 11 -3.40 15.84 13.56
CA ASN A 11 -4.67 16.19 14.23
C ASN A 11 -5.11 15.08 15.19
N LYS A 12 -4.86 15.26 16.48
CA LYS A 12 -5.05 14.25 17.52
C LYS A 12 -6.50 13.90 17.90
N GLU A 13 -7.51 14.55 17.37
CA GLU A 13 -8.87 14.41 17.91
C GLU A 13 -9.79 13.42 17.16
N LYS A 14 -9.38 12.87 16.01
CA LYS A 14 -10.24 11.98 15.20
C LYS A 14 -9.54 10.83 14.49
N GLU A 15 -8.27 10.58 14.72
CA GLU A 15 -7.51 9.59 13.99
C GLU A 15 -7.17 8.42 14.93
N LEU A 16 -7.39 7.20 14.46
CA LEU A 16 -7.06 5.97 15.17
C LEU A 16 -5.55 5.78 15.26
N SER A 17 -5.06 5.25 16.36
CA SER A 17 -3.68 4.78 16.44
C SER A 17 -3.40 3.70 15.40
N ILE A 18 -2.12 3.37 15.19
CA ILE A 18 -1.75 2.31 14.25
C ILE A 18 -2.37 0.98 14.69
N GLU A 19 -2.32 0.67 15.99
CA GLU A 19 -2.86 -0.56 16.57
C GLU A 19 -4.39 -0.64 16.43
N GLU A 20 -5.10 0.45 16.68
CA GLU A 20 -6.55 0.52 16.49
C GLU A 20 -6.93 0.38 15.01
N SER A 21 -6.16 0.99 14.11
CA SER A 21 -6.36 0.87 12.66
C SER A 21 -6.11 -0.57 12.19
N GLU A 22 -5.10 -1.24 12.71
CA GLU A 22 -4.80 -2.64 12.41
C GLU A 22 -5.91 -3.57 12.93
N ALA A 23 -6.37 -3.36 14.17
CA ALA A 23 -7.46 -4.15 14.75
C ALA A 23 -8.76 -4.01 13.93
N LEU A 24 -9.08 -2.78 13.51
CA LEU A 24 -10.26 -2.52 12.68
C LEU A 24 -10.11 -3.14 11.28
N CYS A 25 -8.94 -3.04 10.66
CA CYS A 25 -8.66 -3.71 9.38
C CYS A 25 -8.82 -5.23 9.50
N ASN A 26 -8.27 -5.83 10.56
CA ASN A 26 -8.40 -7.26 10.80
C ASN A 26 -9.86 -7.68 10.94
N ALA A 27 -10.65 -6.93 11.71
CA ALA A 27 -12.08 -7.20 11.88
C ALA A 27 -12.81 -7.18 10.52
N PHE A 28 -12.58 -6.17 9.68
CA PHE A 28 -13.19 -6.12 8.35
C PHE A 28 -12.74 -7.25 7.43
N MET A 29 -11.48 -7.66 7.50
CA MET A 29 -10.95 -8.74 6.66
C MET A 29 -11.44 -10.12 7.11
N GLU A 30 -11.54 -10.36 8.41
CA GLU A 30 -11.94 -11.67 8.94
C GLU A 30 -13.47 -11.85 8.96
N TYR A 31 -14.22 -10.88 9.50
CA TYR A 31 -15.68 -11.03 9.68
C TYR A 31 -16.47 -10.63 8.43
N GLU A 32 -16.02 -9.63 7.68
CA GLU A 32 -16.74 -9.14 6.50
C GLU A 32 -16.09 -9.61 5.19
N GLN A 33 -15.03 -10.41 5.24
CA GLN A 33 -14.29 -10.94 4.08
C GLN A 33 -13.90 -9.85 3.07
N ARG A 34 -13.52 -8.69 3.57
CA ARG A 34 -13.14 -7.54 2.75
C ARG A 34 -11.64 -7.51 2.47
N ASN A 35 -11.28 -6.87 1.36
CA ASN A 35 -9.89 -6.59 1.03
C ASN A 35 -9.53 -5.16 1.46
N LEU A 36 -8.29 -4.97 1.92
CA LEU A 36 -7.73 -3.67 2.23
C LEU A 36 -6.97 -3.12 1.01
N ILE A 37 -7.33 -1.91 0.58
CA ILE A 37 -6.62 -1.22 -0.50
C ILE A 37 -5.76 -0.13 0.12
N LEU A 38 -4.45 -0.19 -0.13
CA LEU A 38 -3.47 0.79 0.35
C LEU A 38 -2.72 1.43 -0.82
N PHE A 39 -2.44 2.71 -0.69
CA PHE A 39 -1.57 3.46 -1.60
C PHE A 39 -0.26 3.76 -0.86
N PRO A 40 0.81 2.97 -1.09
CA PRO A 40 2.01 3.02 -0.26
C PRO A 40 2.80 4.33 -0.37
N GLU A 41 2.62 5.08 -1.45
CA GLU A 41 3.21 6.41 -1.61
C GLU A 41 2.61 7.45 -0.65
N GLY A 42 1.36 7.23 -0.18
CA GLY A 42 0.65 8.12 0.74
C GLY A 42 0.19 9.45 0.14
N THR A 43 0.55 9.76 -1.09
CA THR A 43 0.11 10.94 -1.86
C THR A 43 0.18 10.67 -3.35
N ARG A 44 -0.37 11.58 -4.16
CA ARG A 44 -0.28 11.50 -5.62
C ARG A 44 1.07 12.01 -6.09
N GLY A 45 1.82 11.20 -6.84
CA GLY A 45 3.05 11.57 -7.56
C GLY A 45 2.79 12.28 -8.88
N ASN A 46 3.87 12.56 -9.62
CA ASN A 46 3.80 12.97 -11.02
C ASN A 46 3.71 11.73 -11.93
N PRO A 47 3.21 11.89 -13.18
CA PRO A 47 3.17 10.79 -14.13
C PRO A 47 4.55 10.16 -14.38
N GLY A 48 4.65 8.85 -14.23
CA GLY A 48 5.90 8.12 -14.42
C GLY A 48 6.89 8.20 -13.26
N GLU A 49 6.63 9.03 -12.27
CA GLU A 49 7.42 9.12 -11.04
C GLU A 49 6.80 8.27 -9.94
N LEU A 50 7.60 7.38 -9.37
CA LEU A 50 7.23 6.62 -8.18
C LEU A 50 7.84 7.28 -6.95
N LEU A 51 7.00 7.66 -5.99
CA LEU A 51 7.46 8.19 -4.71
C LEU A 51 7.92 7.06 -3.78
N PRO A 52 8.82 7.35 -2.83
CA PRO A 52 9.25 6.35 -1.85
C PRO A 52 8.07 5.78 -1.07
N PHE A 53 8.05 4.45 -0.90
CA PHE A 53 6.95 3.78 -0.22
C PHE A 53 7.02 3.95 1.29
N LYS A 54 5.85 4.20 1.87
CA LYS A 54 5.65 4.15 3.32
C LYS A 54 5.61 2.71 3.79
N ARG A 55 6.13 2.46 4.99
CA ARG A 55 6.24 1.13 5.59
C ARG A 55 4.89 0.52 6.02
N GLY A 56 3.80 1.30 5.98
CA GLY A 56 2.48 0.90 6.46
C GLY A 56 1.94 -0.35 5.79
N ALA A 57 2.04 -0.47 4.46
CA ALA A 57 1.54 -1.65 3.74
C ALA A 57 2.22 -2.95 4.19
N ALA A 58 3.55 -2.94 4.32
CA ALA A 58 4.32 -4.09 4.81
C ALA A 58 4.02 -4.40 6.28
N ARG A 59 3.86 -3.36 7.13
CA ARG A 59 3.48 -3.53 8.54
C ARG A 59 2.12 -4.21 8.66
N PHE A 60 1.10 -3.72 7.97
CA PHE A 60 -0.23 -4.36 7.96
C PHE A 60 -0.16 -5.82 7.49
N ALA A 61 0.56 -6.08 6.40
CA ALA A 61 0.69 -7.43 5.86
C ALA A 61 1.34 -8.40 6.86
N LEU A 62 2.42 -7.98 7.53
CA LEU A 62 3.12 -8.80 8.52
C LEU A 62 2.27 -9.02 9.78
N ASN A 63 1.68 -7.95 10.34
CA ASN A 63 0.90 -8.04 11.57
C ASN A 63 -0.40 -8.84 11.39
N LEU A 64 -1.04 -8.71 10.23
CA LEU A 64 -2.27 -9.45 9.90
C LEU A 64 -1.99 -10.81 9.24
N ASN A 65 -0.73 -11.14 8.98
CA ASN A 65 -0.32 -12.33 8.22
C ASN A 65 -1.09 -12.51 6.90
N LYS A 66 -1.28 -11.42 6.16
CA LYS A 66 -2.00 -11.41 4.88
C LYS A 66 -1.05 -11.04 3.75
N PRO A 67 -1.17 -11.66 2.57
CA PRO A 67 -0.33 -11.31 1.42
C PRO A 67 -0.65 -9.91 0.89
N ILE A 68 0.36 -9.26 0.33
CA ILE A 68 0.17 -8.07 -0.49
C ILE A 68 0.00 -8.51 -1.94
N LEU A 69 -1.05 -8.05 -2.60
CA LEU A 69 -1.22 -8.18 -4.04
C LEU A 69 -0.87 -6.83 -4.69
N PRO A 70 0.35 -6.67 -5.25
CA PRO A 70 0.75 -5.40 -5.84
C PRO A 70 -0.03 -5.13 -7.11
N ALA A 71 -0.41 -3.86 -7.33
CA ALA A 71 -1.09 -3.44 -8.55
C ALA A 71 -0.59 -2.09 -9.02
N VAL A 72 -0.36 -1.96 -10.32
CA VAL A 72 0.02 -0.70 -10.98
C VAL A 72 -1.16 -0.16 -11.75
N ILE A 73 -1.53 1.09 -11.49
CA ILE A 73 -2.58 1.79 -12.22
C ILE A 73 -1.92 2.79 -13.18
N TYR A 74 -2.04 2.53 -14.48
CA TYR A 74 -1.51 3.38 -15.54
C TYR A 74 -2.61 4.17 -16.24
N GLY A 75 -2.36 5.46 -16.52
CA GLY A 75 -3.27 6.33 -17.26
C GLY A 75 -4.23 7.16 -16.41
N SER A 76 -4.34 6.90 -15.10
CA SER A 76 -5.22 7.65 -14.18
C SER A 76 -4.90 9.15 -14.12
N HIS A 77 -3.62 9.52 -14.25
CA HIS A 77 -3.16 10.92 -14.29
C HIS A 77 -3.75 11.73 -15.46
N LYS A 78 -4.14 11.07 -16.56
CA LYS A 78 -4.77 11.71 -17.73
C LYS A 78 -6.21 12.06 -17.45
N ILE A 79 -6.91 11.28 -16.60
CA ILE A 79 -8.28 11.53 -16.20
C ILE A 79 -8.34 12.60 -15.12
N TRP A 80 -7.49 12.48 -14.09
CA TRP A 80 -7.46 13.45 -12.99
C TRP A 80 -6.02 13.86 -12.65
N PRO A 81 -5.44 14.83 -13.36
CA PRO A 81 -4.10 15.32 -13.09
C PRO A 81 -4.00 15.94 -11.68
N LYS A 82 -2.83 15.80 -11.06
CA LYS A 82 -2.54 16.41 -9.76
C LYS A 82 -2.73 17.94 -9.84
N GLY A 83 -3.44 18.51 -8.87
CA GLY A 83 -3.67 19.96 -8.79
C GLY A 83 -4.77 20.50 -9.72
N LYS A 84 -5.44 19.67 -10.51
CA LYS A 84 -6.57 20.09 -11.32
C LYS A 84 -7.89 19.80 -10.60
N VAL A 85 -8.83 20.76 -10.70
CA VAL A 85 -10.20 20.64 -10.15
C VAL A 85 -11.12 19.88 -11.11
N PHE A 86 -10.88 20.00 -12.42
CA PHE A 86 -11.68 19.36 -13.46
C PHE A 86 -11.03 18.08 -13.96
N PHE A 87 -11.90 17.14 -14.35
CA PHE A 87 -11.48 15.90 -15.01
C PHE A 87 -10.87 16.22 -16.39
N GLY A 88 -9.85 15.44 -16.76
CA GLY A 88 -9.28 15.48 -18.10
C GLY A 88 -10.15 14.76 -19.14
N LEU A 89 -9.61 14.58 -20.33
CA LEU A 89 -10.29 13.84 -21.39
C LEU A 89 -10.44 12.37 -21.04
N PRO A 90 -11.53 11.70 -21.48
CA PRO A 90 -11.67 10.25 -21.34
C PRO A 90 -10.48 9.52 -21.94
N THR A 91 -9.89 8.63 -21.16
CA THR A 91 -8.73 7.83 -21.59
C THR A 91 -8.84 6.41 -21.02
N ARG A 92 -8.05 5.51 -21.58
CA ARG A 92 -7.99 4.14 -21.08
C ARG A 92 -7.13 4.08 -19.82
N ILE A 93 -7.66 3.43 -18.77
CA ILE A 93 -6.90 3.04 -17.59
C ILE A 93 -6.48 1.58 -17.76
N LYS A 94 -5.23 1.30 -17.50
CA LYS A 94 -4.71 -0.07 -17.43
C LYS A 94 -4.35 -0.37 -15.97
N VAL A 95 -4.85 -1.49 -15.47
CA VAL A 95 -4.46 -2.04 -14.17
C VAL A 95 -3.66 -3.30 -14.43
N VAL A 96 -2.47 -3.37 -13.86
CA VAL A 96 -1.60 -4.55 -13.96
C VAL A 96 -1.41 -5.09 -12.55
N ILE A 97 -1.82 -6.33 -12.33
CA ILE A 97 -1.66 -7.05 -11.07
C ILE A 97 -0.37 -7.86 -11.17
N LEU A 98 0.45 -7.81 -10.13
CA LEU A 98 1.72 -8.54 -10.02
C LEU A 98 1.56 -9.77 -9.12
N GLU A 99 2.63 -10.54 -8.96
CA GLU A 99 2.64 -11.71 -8.09
C GLU A 99 2.46 -11.33 -6.62
N PRO A 100 1.73 -12.14 -5.85
CA PRO A 100 1.52 -11.87 -4.42
C PRO A 100 2.83 -11.95 -3.64
N ILE A 101 3.03 -11.00 -2.71
CA ILE A 101 4.15 -10.99 -1.77
C ILE A 101 3.65 -11.51 -0.42
N TYR A 102 4.19 -12.62 0.03
CA TYR A 102 3.78 -13.30 1.26
C TYR A 102 4.65 -12.88 2.45
N PRO A 103 4.05 -12.51 3.61
CA PRO A 103 4.79 -12.16 4.83
C PRO A 103 5.75 -13.26 5.30
N ALA A 104 5.33 -14.52 5.16
CA ALA A 104 6.12 -15.68 5.57
C ALA A 104 7.51 -15.78 4.90
N SER A 105 7.70 -15.11 3.76
CA SER A 105 9.00 -15.06 3.08
C SER A 105 10.00 -14.11 3.75
N PHE A 106 9.57 -13.30 4.70
CA PHE A 106 10.38 -12.27 5.36
C PHE A 106 10.60 -12.52 6.86
N LEU A 107 9.85 -13.44 7.45
CA LEU A 107 9.97 -13.81 8.86
C LEU A 107 10.30 -15.31 8.97
N SER A 108 11.40 -15.62 9.63
CA SER A 108 11.81 -16.99 9.94
C SER A 108 11.63 -17.24 11.44
N GLY A 109 10.80 -18.23 11.80
CA GLY A 109 10.64 -18.66 13.20
C GLY A 109 9.30 -18.30 13.85
N HIS A 110 9.06 -18.87 15.06
CA HIS A 110 7.76 -18.80 15.73
C HIS A 110 7.62 -17.59 16.67
N ASN A 111 8.71 -16.94 17.07
CA ASN A 111 8.69 -15.77 17.96
C ASN A 111 9.75 -14.75 17.52
N PRO A 112 9.50 -13.98 16.46
CA PRO A 112 10.46 -13.00 15.97
C PRO A 112 10.62 -11.85 17.00
N THR A 113 11.85 -11.38 17.17
CA THR A 113 12.15 -10.19 17.95
C THR A 113 11.66 -8.93 17.25
N GLU A 114 11.47 -7.82 17.98
CA GLU A 114 11.09 -6.52 17.40
C GLU A 114 12.05 -6.08 16.28
N LYS A 115 13.35 -6.36 16.42
CA LYS A 115 14.36 -6.04 15.40
C LYS A 115 14.16 -6.86 14.12
N GLU A 116 13.81 -8.12 14.25
CA GLU A 116 13.52 -9.00 13.10
C GLU A 116 12.23 -8.56 12.40
N ILE A 117 11.21 -8.19 13.16
CA ILE A 117 9.96 -7.64 12.60
C ILE A 117 10.25 -6.33 11.85
N ASP A 118 11.03 -5.41 12.44
CA ASP A 118 11.37 -4.14 11.80
C ASP A 118 12.18 -4.33 10.51
N LEU A 119 13.11 -5.27 10.52
CA LEU A 119 13.89 -5.66 9.34
C LEU A 119 13.00 -6.29 8.26
N ALA A 120 12.09 -7.18 8.65
CA ALA A 120 11.13 -7.80 7.74
C ALA A 120 10.23 -6.76 7.07
N ILE A 121 9.69 -5.79 7.83
CA ILE A 121 8.91 -4.67 7.30
C ILE A 121 9.73 -3.86 6.29
N SER A 122 10.99 -3.55 6.62
CA SER A 122 11.88 -2.81 5.73
C SER A 122 12.15 -3.57 4.42
N ASN A 123 12.48 -4.85 4.52
CA ASN A 123 12.78 -5.69 3.36
C ASN A 123 11.54 -5.89 2.47
N MET A 124 10.39 -6.16 3.08
CA MET A 124 9.13 -6.33 2.34
C MET A 124 8.72 -5.02 1.64
N THR A 125 8.92 -3.86 2.28
CA THR A 125 8.69 -2.54 1.66
C THR A 125 9.58 -2.34 0.44
N LYS A 126 10.88 -2.64 0.54
CA LYS A 126 11.83 -2.52 -0.57
C LYS A 126 11.51 -3.47 -1.72
N THR A 127 11.09 -4.70 -1.41
CA THR A 127 10.67 -5.68 -2.44
C THR A 127 9.45 -5.16 -3.18
N LEU A 128 8.43 -4.71 -2.46
CA LEU A 128 7.21 -4.13 -3.04
C LEU A 128 7.53 -2.92 -3.93
N GLU A 129 8.37 -2.01 -3.46
CA GLU A 129 8.78 -0.81 -4.20
C GLU A 129 9.52 -1.18 -5.48
N LYS A 130 10.45 -2.14 -5.40
CA LYS A 130 11.22 -2.62 -6.55
C LYS A 130 10.32 -3.24 -7.62
N GLU A 131 9.45 -4.17 -7.24
CA GLU A 131 8.57 -4.86 -8.21
C GLU A 131 7.63 -3.89 -8.92
N ILE A 132 7.04 -2.93 -8.17
CA ILE A 132 6.19 -1.90 -8.77
C ILE A 132 7.01 -0.97 -9.66
N LYS A 133 8.21 -0.55 -9.24
CA LYS A 133 9.09 0.31 -10.02
C LYS A 133 9.49 -0.34 -11.34
N ASP A 134 9.92 -1.59 -11.29
CA ASP A 134 10.32 -2.34 -12.49
C ASP A 134 9.15 -2.45 -13.47
N LYS A 135 7.92 -2.64 -12.95
CA LYS A 135 6.72 -2.68 -13.79
C LYS A 135 6.33 -1.32 -14.34
N VAL A 136 6.44 -0.25 -13.55
CA VAL A 136 6.17 1.12 -14.01
C VAL A 136 7.09 1.47 -15.17
N LEU A 137 8.39 1.19 -15.08
CA LEU A 137 9.35 1.45 -16.15
C LEU A 137 8.90 0.80 -17.48
N THR A 138 8.50 -0.48 -17.44
CA THR A 138 8.01 -1.19 -18.67
C THR A 138 6.68 -0.66 -19.23
N LEU A 139 5.95 0.18 -18.51
CA LEU A 139 4.69 0.74 -18.98
C LEU A 139 4.84 2.13 -19.60
N TYR A 140 5.96 2.80 -19.30
CA TYR A 140 6.28 4.14 -19.82
C TYR A 140 7.32 4.14 -20.95
N GLU A 141 7.93 2.97 -21.25
CA GLU A 141 8.67 2.71 -22.48
C GLU A 141 7.71 2.50 -23.68
#